data_c6b335dab75a7b9a64017d1eb7bbfcba
#
_entry.id   c6b335dab75a7b9a64017d1eb7bbfcba
#
_cell.length_a   1.000
_cell.length_b   1.000
_cell.length_c   1.000
_cell.angle_alpha   90.00
_cell.angle_beta   90.00
_cell.angle_gamma   90.00
#
_symmetry.space_group_name_H-M   'P 1'
#
loop_
_entity.id
_entity.type
_entity.pdbx_description
1 polymer ?
#
loop_
_entity_poly.entity_id
_entity_poly.type
_entity_poly.pdbx_seq_one_letter_code
_entity_poly.pdbx_strand_id
1 'polypeptide(L)'
;MELNAKPRTSREKLAEGMIPAVAYNKENNVSFALDRKVFDRAFRAQGTAGLFDITVEGGQTFPALVKTVQMDKRRRLPIHVDFYMVTYGEPVEVSVPVHTTGRSQGEVQGGLLDTVLHNLSVIAPGPRRIPQELTVDVSALNIGDHVTAGQVKLPEGVKLAVAEDTVVISVLPPRLTTEQLEAETQAAQVAGLVAAGEISEEAAQAVLEGDASIEDVKTEAASEADRETAEASDEANKNG
;
A
#
# COMPACT_ATOMS: atom_id res chain seq x y z
N MET A 1 22.77 -15.52 12.72
CA MET A 1 23.58 -15.77 11.51
C MET A 1 24.84 -14.99 11.62
N GLU A 2 26.01 -15.60 11.35
CA GLU A 2 27.30 -14.94 11.55
C GLU A 2 27.72 -14.12 10.33
N LEU A 3 28.19 -12.89 10.56
CA LEU A 3 28.72 -11.98 9.56
C LEU A 3 30.14 -11.56 9.94
N ASN A 4 31.10 -11.87 9.08
CA ASN A 4 32.48 -11.42 9.26
C ASN A 4 32.64 -10.00 8.73
N ALA A 5 33.15 -9.10 9.57
CA ALA A 5 33.32 -7.69 9.29
C ALA A 5 34.83 -7.30 9.40
N LYS A 6 35.23 -6.37 8.55
CA LYS A 6 36.55 -5.76 8.64
C LYS A 6 36.48 -4.42 9.37
N PRO A 7 37.37 -4.13 10.32
CA PRO A 7 37.39 -2.82 10.98
C PRO A 7 37.67 -1.73 9.94
N ARG A 8 36.97 -0.60 10.05
CA ARG A 8 37.08 0.51 9.11
C ARG A 8 37.18 1.85 9.80
N THR A 9 38.06 2.68 9.29
CA THR A 9 38.15 4.10 9.67
C THR A 9 37.30 4.93 8.69
N SER A 10 36.60 5.94 9.18
CA SER A 10 35.60 6.72 8.45
C SER A 10 36.04 7.31 7.08
N ARG A 11 37.35 7.45 6.84
CA ARG A 11 37.92 8.05 5.62
C ARG A 11 38.58 7.05 4.67
N GLU A 12 38.50 5.77 4.95
CA GLU A 12 39.17 4.74 4.15
C GLU A 12 38.33 4.37 2.90
N LYS A 13 39.00 4.24 1.74
CA LYS A 13 38.37 3.78 0.53
C LYS A 13 38.01 2.32 0.68
N LEU A 14 36.75 1.97 0.43
CA LEU A 14 36.26 0.60 0.45
C LEU A 14 36.87 -0.20 -0.72
N ALA A 15 37.21 -1.46 -0.46
CA ALA A 15 37.50 -2.41 -1.51
C ALA A 15 36.25 -2.71 -2.34
N GLU A 16 36.43 -3.04 -3.61
CA GLU A 16 35.31 -3.42 -4.47
C GLU A 16 34.53 -4.61 -3.88
N GLY A 17 33.20 -4.49 -3.83
CA GLY A 17 32.32 -5.53 -3.29
C GLY A 17 32.04 -5.44 -1.80
N MET A 18 32.66 -4.50 -1.07
CA MET A 18 32.34 -4.25 0.32
C MET A 18 31.37 -3.09 0.48
N ILE A 19 30.54 -3.16 1.53
CA ILE A 19 29.62 -2.08 1.95
C ILE A 19 30.04 -1.56 3.32
N PRO A 20 29.98 -0.24 3.52
CA PRO A 20 30.18 0.36 4.82
C PRO A 20 28.97 0.04 5.70
N ALA A 21 29.26 -0.25 6.95
CA ALA A 21 28.26 -0.49 7.96
C ALA A 21 28.67 0.13 9.29
N VAL A 22 27.67 0.50 10.07
CA VAL A 22 27.86 1.05 11.41
C VAL A 22 26.95 0.28 12.37
N ALA A 23 27.52 -0.20 13.47
CA ALA A 23 26.73 -0.74 14.56
C ALA A 23 26.83 0.20 15.76
N TYR A 24 25.71 0.59 16.29
CA TYR A 24 25.63 1.49 17.41
C TYR A 24 24.66 1.03 18.50
N ASN A 25 24.97 1.43 19.71
CA ASN A 25 24.14 1.35 20.87
C ASN A 25 24.25 2.68 21.63
N LYS A 26 23.54 2.83 22.74
CA LYS A 26 23.60 4.04 23.59
C LYS A 26 25.03 4.42 23.99
N GLU A 27 25.92 3.43 24.17
CA GLU A 27 27.27 3.61 24.70
C GLU A 27 28.38 3.45 23.66
N ASN A 28 28.19 2.62 22.66
CA ASN A 28 29.21 2.22 21.71
C ASN A 28 28.83 2.49 20.26
N ASN A 29 29.81 2.86 19.46
CA ASN A 29 29.62 3.02 18.00
C ASN A 29 30.86 2.42 17.31
N VAL A 30 30.61 1.40 16.46
CA VAL A 30 31.68 0.67 15.75
C VAL A 30 31.39 0.75 14.25
N SER A 31 32.40 1.27 13.50
CA SER A 31 32.33 1.34 12.04
C SER A 31 33.15 0.20 11.43
N PHE A 32 32.55 -0.50 10.48
CA PHE A 32 33.16 -1.65 9.80
C PHE A 32 32.68 -1.78 8.35
N ALA A 33 33.30 -2.69 7.63
CA ALA A 33 32.90 -3.03 6.27
C ALA A 33 32.50 -4.50 6.19
N LEU A 34 31.40 -4.76 5.45
CA LEU A 34 30.89 -6.10 5.22
C LEU A 34 31.01 -6.48 3.75
N ASP A 35 31.16 -7.77 3.46
CA ASP A 35 31.01 -8.28 2.10
C ASP A 35 29.54 -8.17 1.64
N ARG A 36 29.34 -7.46 0.53
CA ARG A 36 28.00 -7.19 -0.02
C ARG A 36 27.23 -8.45 -0.34
N LYS A 37 27.88 -9.46 -0.94
CA LYS A 37 27.21 -10.69 -1.33
C LYS A 37 26.77 -11.52 -0.13
N VAL A 38 27.61 -11.57 0.89
CA VAL A 38 27.31 -12.29 2.14
C VAL A 38 26.16 -11.61 2.86
N PHE A 39 26.22 -10.28 2.99
CA PHE A 39 25.16 -9.50 3.61
C PHE A 39 23.82 -9.63 2.85
N ASP A 40 23.81 -9.47 1.53
CA ASP A 40 22.59 -9.55 0.72
C ASP A 40 21.90 -10.93 0.87
N ARG A 41 22.69 -12.01 0.86
CA ARG A 41 22.16 -13.36 1.09
C ARG A 41 21.58 -13.52 2.50
N ALA A 42 22.27 -13.05 3.51
CA ALA A 42 21.86 -13.13 4.91
C ALA A 42 20.60 -12.28 5.17
N PHE A 43 20.55 -11.09 4.59
CA PHE A 43 19.42 -10.17 4.72
C PHE A 43 18.15 -10.70 4.01
N ARG A 44 18.30 -11.32 2.83
CA ARG A 44 17.15 -11.97 2.15
C ARG A 44 16.59 -13.16 2.91
N ALA A 45 17.44 -13.85 3.68
CA ALA A 45 17.02 -15.01 4.46
C ALA A 45 16.30 -14.64 5.78
N GLN A 46 16.69 -13.53 6.42
CA GLN A 46 16.21 -13.18 7.76
C GLN A 46 15.42 -11.84 7.81
N GLY A 47 15.49 -11.03 6.77
CA GLY A 47 14.83 -9.72 6.74
C GLY A 47 15.41 -8.71 7.74
N THR A 48 14.62 -7.69 8.05
CA THR A 48 14.97 -6.62 9.02
C THR A 48 14.87 -7.09 10.48
N ALA A 49 14.04 -8.08 10.74
CA ALA A 49 13.82 -8.63 12.09
C ALA A 49 14.85 -9.69 12.50
N GLY A 50 15.77 -10.06 11.58
CA GLY A 50 16.80 -11.07 11.82
C GLY A 50 17.90 -10.62 12.77
N LEU A 51 18.29 -11.53 13.68
CA LEU A 51 19.44 -11.33 14.56
C LEU A 51 20.73 -11.77 13.84
N PHE A 52 21.72 -10.88 13.76
CA PHE A 52 23.03 -11.11 13.15
C PHE A 52 24.09 -11.05 14.21
N ASP A 53 24.96 -12.06 14.25
CA ASP A 53 26.16 -12.05 15.07
C ASP A 53 27.32 -11.52 14.24
N ILE A 54 27.76 -10.28 14.54
CA ILE A 54 28.78 -9.60 13.77
C ILE A 54 30.12 -9.81 14.46
N THR A 55 31.06 -10.45 13.75
CA THR A 55 32.44 -10.66 14.20
C THR A 55 33.34 -9.73 13.45
N VAL A 56 33.93 -8.74 14.13
CA VAL A 56 34.92 -7.82 13.58
C VAL A 56 36.30 -8.42 13.67
N GLU A 57 37.06 -8.44 12.58
CA GLU A 57 38.45 -8.94 12.56
C GLU A 57 39.30 -8.24 13.61
N GLY A 58 39.91 -9.02 14.53
CA GLY A 58 40.71 -8.52 15.65
C GLY A 58 39.89 -7.88 16.78
N GLY A 59 38.60 -8.02 16.80
CA GLY A 59 37.70 -7.40 17.76
C GLY A 59 36.69 -8.35 18.38
N GLN A 60 35.60 -7.77 18.81
CA GLN A 60 34.53 -8.45 19.54
C GLN A 60 33.46 -8.97 18.59
N THR A 61 32.81 -10.08 18.98
CA THR A 61 31.55 -10.54 18.38
C THR A 61 30.39 -9.96 19.18
N PHE A 62 29.44 -9.34 18.50
CA PHE A 62 28.26 -8.77 19.15
C PHE A 62 26.99 -9.07 18.35
N PRO A 63 25.87 -9.32 19.02
CA PRO A 63 24.58 -9.49 18.37
C PRO A 63 24.05 -8.11 17.94
N ALA A 64 23.55 -8.04 16.71
CA ALA A 64 22.99 -6.83 16.14
C ALA A 64 21.76 -7.09 15.28
N LEU A 65 20.88 -6.13 15.22
CA LEU A 65 19.71 -6.10 14.35
C LEU A 65 19.92 -5.06 13.24
N VAL A 66 19.38 -5.33 12.08
CA VAL A 66 19.38 -4.35 10.99
C VAL A 66 18.33 -3.28 11.27
N LYS A 67 18.75 -2.04 11.46
CA LYS A 67 17.84 -0.90 11.65
C LYS A 67 17.45 -0.26 10.33
N THR A 68 18.44 0.01 9.48
CA THR A 68 18.19 0.66 8.19
C THR A 68 19.16 0.10 7.15
N VAL A 69 18.64 -0.16 5.95
CA VAL A 69 19.44 -0.51 4.78
C VAL A 69 19.22 0.55 3.71
N GLN A 70 20.30 1.24 3.33
CA GLN A 70 20.25 2.17 2.22
C GLN A 70 20.52 1.41 0.93
N MET A 71 19.60 1.46 -0.01
CA MET A 71 19.67 0.78 -1.30
C MET A 71 19.91 1.77 -2.44
N ASP A 72 20.81 1.42 -3.35
CA ASP A 72 20.88 2.10 -4.65
C ASP A 72 19.62 1.77 -5.47
N LYS A 73 18.79 2.77 -5.72
CA LYS A 73 17.54 2.61 -6.47
C LYS A 73 17.76 2.11 -7.91
N ARG A 74 18.91 2.45 -8.51
CA ARG A 74 19.21 2.10 -9.90
C ARG A 74 19.79 0.69 -10.03
N ARG A 75 20.69 0.30 -9.11
CA ARG A 75 21.36 -1.01 -9.13
C ARG A 75 20.69 -2.04 -8.22
N ARG A 76 19.75 -1.62 -7.34
CA ARG A 76 19.11 -2.43 -6.30
C ARG A 76 20.10 -3.17 -5.41
N LEU A 77 21.22 -2.50 -5.11
CA LEU A 77 22.29 -3.03 -4.27
C LEU A 77 22.38 -2.22 -2.97
N PRO A 78 22.68 -2.86 -1.83
CA PRO A 78 22.91 -2.15 -0.57
C PRO A 78 24.16 -1.29 -0.66
N ILE A 79 24.05 -0.02 -0.23
CA ILE A 79 25.12 0.98 -0.20
C ILE A 79 25.65 1.17 1.22
N HIS A 80 24.74 1.18 2.20
CA HIS A 80 25.05 1.38 3.61
C HIS A 80 24.10 0.57 4.48
N VAL A 81 24.59 0.07 5.59
CA VAL A 81 23.77 -0.69 6.56
C VAL A 81 24.02 -0.17 7.97
N ASP A 82 22.93 0.15 8.64
CA ASP A 82 22.91 0.58 10.02
C ASP A 82 22.43 -0.58 10.89
N PHE A 83 23.25 -0.97 11.83
CA PHE A 83 22.95 -2.01 12.81
C PHE A 83 22.72 -1.40 14.18
N TYR A 84 21.79 -1.96 14.89
CA TYR A 84 21.58 -1.70 16.31
C TYR A 84 22.19 -2.85 17.13
N MET A 85 23.21 -2.56 17.96
CA MET A 85 23.80 -3.56 18.85
C MET A 85 22.82 -3.85 19.98
N VAL A 86 22.45 -5.11 20.13
CA VAL A 86 21.46 -5.53 21.10
C VAL A 86 22.11 -6.00 22.38
N THR A 87 21.63 -5.45 23.50
CA THR A 87 21.96 -5.95 24.83
C THR A 87 20.87 -6.91 25.30
N TYR A 88 21.26 -8.10 25.79
CA TYR A 88 20.28 -9.05 26.32
C TYR A 88 19.58 -8.46 27.54
N GLY A 89 18.23 -8.48 27.54
CA GLY A 89 17.41 -8.00 28.65
C GLY A 89 16.85 -6.59 28.49
N GLU A 90 17.27 -5.85 27.45
CA GLU A 90 16.64 -4.58 27.10
C GLU A 90 15.54 -4.74 26.05
N PRO A 91 14.42 -3.98 26.16
CA PRO A 91 13.41 -3.95 25.13
C PRO A 91 13.97 -3.29 23.86
N VAL A 92 13.70 -3.92 22.72
CA VAL A 92 14.20 -3.45 21.43
C VAL A 92 13.05 -3.15 20.51
N GLU A 93 13.07 -1.98 19.88
CA GLU A 93 12.13 -1.62 18.84
C GLU A 93 12.65 -2.12 17.48
N VAL A 94 11.82 -2.93 16.81
CA VAL A 94 12.14 -3.56 15.54
C VAL A 94 10.98 -3.39 14.56
N SER A 95 11.32 -3.17 13.31
CA SER A 95 10.36 -3.12 12.20
C SER A 95 10.21 -4.54 11.61
N VAL A 96 9.03 -5.12 11.76
CA VAL A 96 8.72 -6.49 11.33
C VAL A 96 7.83 -6.46 10.09
N PRO A 97 8.15 -7.22 9.02
CA PRO A 97 7.33 -7.26 7.83
C PRO A 97 5.97 -7.90 8.11
N VAL A 98 4.92 -7.37 7.47
CA VAL A 98 3.55 -7.87 7.53
C VAL A 98 3.24 -8.62 6.25
N HIS A 99 2.80 -9.86 6.38
CA HIS A 99 2.35 -10.70 5.27
C HIS A 99 0.86 -11.00 5.40
N THR A 100 0.16 -10.91 4.29
CA THR A 100 -1.26 -11.26 4.20
C THR A 100 -1.42 -12.75 3.90
N THR A 101 -2.40 -13.39 4.51
CA THR A 101 -2.75 -14.78 4.24
C THR A 101 -4.22 -14.87 3.86
N GLY A 102 -4.50 -15.70 2.86
CA GLY A 102 -5.85 -15.86 2.30
C GLY A 102 -6.11 -14.88 1.15
N ARG A 103 -7.31 -14.95 0.59
CA ARG A 103 -7.83 -14.05 -0.42
C ARG A 103 -9.08 -13.38 0.13
N SER A 104 -9.15 -12.07 0.12
CA SER A 104 -10.29 -11.34 0.68
C SER A 104 -11.55 -11.51 -0.18
N GLN A 105 -12.71 -11.51 0.47
CA GLN A 105 -13.99 -11.51 -0.25
C GLN A 105 -14.12 -10.26 -1.12
N GLY A 106 -13.57 -9.14 -0.67
CA GLY A 106 -13.53 -7.90 -1.45
C GLY A 106 -12.71 -8.02 -2.74
N GLU A 107 -11.58 -8.75 -2.75
CA GLU A 107 -10.83 -9.03 -3.98
C GLU A 107 -11.61 -9.92 -4.96
N VAL A 108 -12.39 -10.87 -4.46
CA VAL A 108 -13.27 -11.73 -5.29
C VAL A 108 -14.37 -10.89 -5.96
N GLN A 109 -14.82 -9.82 -5.30
CA GLN A 109 -15.83 -8.89 -5.81
C GLN A 109 -15.23 -7.77 -6.69
N GLY A 110 -13.93 -7.84 -6.99
CA GLY A 110 -13.24 -6.86 -7.84
C GLY A 110 -12.57 -5.71 -7.09
N GLY A 111 -12.56 -5.72 -5.75
CA GLY A 111 -11.82 -4.76 -4.93
C GLY A 111 -10.31 -4.96 -5.03
N LEU A 112 -9.56 -3.95 -4.60
CA LEU A 112 -8.11 -3.95 -4.54
C LEU A 112 -7.65 -4.03 -3.09
N LEU A 113 -6.88 -5.08 -2.75
CA LEU A 113 -6.21 -5.18 -1.45
C LEU A 113 -4.99 -4.26 -1.46
N ASP A 114 -5.00 -3.25 -0.61
CA ASP A 114 -3.88 -2.32 -0.42
C ASP A 114 -3.23 -2.53 0.95
N THR A 115 -1.93 -2.77 0.95
CA THR A 115 -1.12 -2.87 2.15
C THR A 115 -0.48 -1.52 2.43
N VAL A 116 -1.14 -0.72 3.28
CA VAL A 116 -0.69 0.62 3.66
C VAL A 116 0.65 0.57 4.41
N LEU A 117 0.79 -0.38 5.34
CA LEU A 117 2.00 -0.60 6.10
C LEU A 117 2.58 -1.99 5.81
N HIS A 118 3.64 -2.04 5.04
CA HIS A 118 4.38 -3.28 4.78
C HIS A 118 5.20 -3.75 5.98
N ASN A 119 5.54 -2.85 6.89
CA ASN A 119 6.31 -3.13 8.10
C ASN A 119 5.63 -2.51 9.31
N LEU A 120 5.55 -3.26 10.40
CA LEU A 120 4.97 -2.82 11.65
C LEU A 120 6.08 -2.70 12.70
N SER A 121 6.21 -1.52 13.33
CA SER A 121 7.15 -1.33 14.43
C SER A 121 6.60 -1.95 15.71
N VAL A 122 7.38 -2.86 16.28
CA VAL A 122 7.04 -3.56 17.52
C VAL A 122 8.17 -3.48 18.54
N ILE A 123 7.83 -3.49 19.82
CA ILE A 123 8.76 -3.53 20.94
C ILE A 123 8.82 -4.98 21.46
N ALA A 124 9.94 -5.62 21.24
CA ALA A 124 10.19 -6.97 21.75
C ALA A 124 10.95 -6.90 23.09
N PRO A 125 10.65 -7.78 24.05
CA PRO A 125 11.31 -7.81 25.36
C PRO A 125 12.77 -8.33 25.30
N GLY A 126 13.21 -8.76 24.15
CA GLY A 126 14.58 -9.21 23.90
C GLY A 126 14.77 -9.79 22.51
N PRO A 127 16.04 -9.93 22.06
CA PRO A 127 16.36 -10.25 20.66
C PRO A 127 15.88 -11.64 20.19
N ARG A 128 15.71 -12.59 21.12
CA ARG A 128 15.25 -13.96 20.78
C ARG A 128 13.73 -14.07 20.60
N ARG A 129 12.97 -13.06 21.00
CA ARG A 129 11.49 -13.05 20.91
C ARG A 129 10.97 -12.12 19.80
N ILE A 130 11.84 -11.74 18.89
CA ILE A 130 11.46 -10.93 17.73
C ILE A 130 10.81 -11.87 16.69
N PRO A 131 9.56 -11.64 16.29
CA PRO A 131 8.95 -12.40 15.20
C PRO A 131 9.65 -12.03 13.87
N GLN A 132 9.88 -13.01 13.02
CA GLN A 132 10.47 -12.75 11.70
C GLN A 132 9.46 -12.10 10.75
N GLU A 133 8.19 -12.46 10.90
CA GLU A 133 7.07 -11.97 10.11
C GLU A 133 5.79 -11.90 10.96
N LEU A 134 4.88 -11.01 10.61
CA LEU A 134 3.54 -10.93 11.17
C LEU A 134 2.54 -11.32 10.09
N THR A 135 1.70 -12.30 10.38
CA THR A 135 0.72 -12.81 9.43
C THR A 135 -0.66 -12.26 9.76
N VAL A 136 -1.34 -11.68 8.78
CA VAL A 136 -2.68 -11.15 8.88
C VAL A 136 -3.61 -11.90 7.94
N ASP A 137 -4.68 -12.48 8.49
CA ASP A 137 -5.71 -13.15 7.71
C ASP A 137 -6.69 -12.12 7.14
N VAL A 138 -6.78 -12.04 5.82
CA VAL A 138 -7.64 -11.10 5.10
C VAL A 138 -8.90 -11.76 4.51
N SER A 139 -9.11 -13.06 4.73
CA SER A 139 -10.16 -13.85 4.08
C SER A 139 -11.58 -13.33 4.33
N ALA A 140 -11.83 -12.71 5.47
CA ALA A 140 -13.15 -12.21 5.87
C ALA A 140 -13.41 -10.75 5.46
N LEU A 141 -12.45 -10.05 4.86
CA LEU A 141 -12.57 -8.63 4.53
C LEU A 141 -13.38 -8.40 3.27
N ASN A 142 -14.34 -7.48 3.35
CA ASN A 142 -15.15 -6.99 2.24
C ASN A 142 -14.57 -5.67 1.69
N ILE A 143 -15.15 -5.17 0.59
CA ILE A 143 -14.80 -3.87 0.05
C ILE A 143 -15.14 -2.78 1.07
N GLY A 144 -14.18 -1.91 1.38
CA GLY A 144 -14.29 -0.85 2.38
C GLY A 144 -13.82 -1.23 3.77
N ASP A 145 -13.57 -2.53 4.04
CA ASP A 145 -13.03 -2.97 5.32
C ASP A 145 -11.53 -2.69 5.41
N HIS A 146 -11.04 -2.54 6.65
CA HIS A 146 -9.64 -2.34 6.94
C HIS A 146 -9.24 -3.10 8.21
N VAL A 147 -7.95 -3.44 8.30
CA VAL A 147 -7.34 -4.05 9.48
C VAL A 147 -6.42 -3.03 10.13
N THR A 148 -6.63 -2.78 11.42
CA THR A 148 -5.78 -1.91 12.24
C THR A 148 -4.65 -2.69 12.91
N ALA A 149 -3.61 -1.98 13.35
CA ALA A 149 -2.45 -2.56 14.03
C ALA A 149 -2.85 -3.35 15.29
N GLY A 150 -3.89 -2.89 16.02
CA GLY A 150 -4.42 -3.56 17.21
C GLY A 150 -5.07 -4.92 16.95
N GLN A 151 -5.50 -5.19 15.70
CA GLN A 151 -6.12 -6.46 15.29
C GLN A 151 -5.08 -7.51 14.83
N VAL A 152 -3.83 -7.10 14.64
CA VAL A 152 -2.75 -8.00 14.23
C VAL A 152 -2.38 -8.94 15.37
N LYS A 153 -2.33 -10.23 15.12
CA LYS A 153 -1.92 -11.21 16.11
C LYS A 153 -0.43 -11.10 16.41
N LEU A 154 -0.11 -10.62 17.60
CA LEU A 154 1.26 -10.52 18.09
C LEU A 154 1.64 -11.74 18.91
N PRO A 155 2.91 -12.21 18.87
CA PRO A 155 3.41 -13.23 19.76
C PRO A 155 3.52 -12.73 21.21
N GLU A 156 3.62 -13.65 22.15
CA GLU A 156 3.64 -13.33 23.57
C GLU A 156 4.80 -12.40 23.97
N GLY A 157 4.46 -11.32 24.67
CA GLY A 157 5.41 -10.35 25.20
C GLY A 157 5.82 -9.26 24.23
N VAL A 158 5.41 -9.28 22.98
CA VAL A 158 5.64 -8.22 22.00
C VAL A 158 4.55 -7.15 22.11
N LYS A 159 4.95 -5.89 22.14
CA LYS A 159 4.03 -4.74 22.18
C LYS A 159 4.12 -3.95 20.88
N LEU A 160 3.03 -3.30 20.50
CA LEU A 160 3.04 -2.34 19.40
C LEU A 160 3.82 -1.09 19.79
N ALA A 161 4.65 -0.58 18.88
CA ALA A 161 5.30 0.73 18.99
C ALA A 161 4.49 1.82 18.27
N VAL A 162 3.49 1.42 17.49
CA VAL A 162 2.60 2.29 16.72
C VAL A 162 1.23 2.35 17.41
N ALA A 163 0.44 3.37 17.14
CA ALA A 163 -0.93 3.48 17.64
C ALA A 163 -1.79 2.31 17.13
N GLU A 164 -2.63 1.77 18.00
CA GLU A 164 -3.49 0.60 17.69
C GLU A 164 -4.48 0.88 16.56
N ASP A 165 -4.89 2.14 16.38
CA ASP A 165 -5.84 2.58 15.36
C ASP A 165 -5.19 2.75 13.96
N THR A 166 -3.86 2.57 13.85
CA THR A 166 -3.16 2.72 12.57
C THR A 166 -3.60 1.62 11.59
N VAL A 167 -4.08 2.02 10.42
CA VAL A 167 -4.49 1.07 9.37
C VAL A 167 -3.25 0.41 8.75
N VAL A 168 -3.27 -0.91 8.74
CA VAL A 168 -2.20 -1.75 8.16
C VAL A 168 -2.58 -2.22 6.76
N ILE A 169 -3.80 -2.71 6.61
CA ILE A 169 -4.33 -3.26 5.36
C ILE A 169 -5.72 -2.68 5.12
N SER A 170 -6.05 -2.36 3.89
CA SER A 170 -7.36 -1.86 3.48
C SER A 170 -7.80 -2.51 2.17
N VAL A 171 -9.11 -2.77 2.02
CA VAL A 171 -9.69 -3.24 0.78
C VAL A 171 -10.44 -2.09 0.11
N LEU A 172 -9.86 -1.59 -0.96
CA LEU A 172 -10.41 -0.46 -1.71
C LEU A 172 -11.42 -0.95 -2.78
N PRO A 173 -12.44 -0.15 -3.10
CA PRO A 173 -13.30 -0.45 -4.23
C PRO A 173 -12.48 -0.44 -5.54
N PRO A 174 -12.94 -1.14 -6.58
CA PRO A 174 -12.29 -1.11 -7.88
C PRO A 174 -12.27 0.34 -8.40
N ARG A 175 -11.15 0.74 -8.97
CA ARG A 175 -11.08 2.03 -9.67
C ARG A 175 -11.90 1.91 -10.95
N LEU A 176 -13.02 2.60 -10.99
CA LEU A 176 -13.75 2.79 -12.23
C LEU A 176 -12.83 3.51 -13.22
N THR A 177 -12.75 3.01 -14.44
CA THR A 177 -12.07 3.73 -15.51
C THR A 177 -12.83 5.03 -15.80
N THR A 178 -12.15 6.05 -16.32
CA THR A 178 -12.78 7.33 -16.72
C THR A 178 -14.00 7.11 -17.61
N GLU A 179 -13.94 6.12 -18.51
CA GLU A 179 -15.05 5.72 -19.37
C GLU A 179 -16.25 5.15 -18.59
N GLN A 180 -16.01 4.39 -17.52
CA GLN A 180 -17.07 3.86 -16.65
C GLN A 180 -17.71 4.95 -15.78
N LEU A 181 -16.89 5.91 -15.28
CA LEU A 181 -17.39 7.08 -14.56
C LEU A 181 -18.23 8.00 -15.47
N GLU A 182 -17.80 8.18 -16.71
CA GLU A 182 -18.55 8.96 -17.71
C GLU A 182 -19.85 8.26 -18.09
N ALA A 183 -19.83 6.93 -18.28
CA ALA A 183 -21.04 6.16 -18.56
C ALA A 183 -22.02 6.16 -17.38
N GLU A 184 -21.53 6.06 -16.15
CA GLU A 184 -22.39 6.08 -14.95
C GLU A 184 -22.98 7.48 -14.71
N THR A 185 -22.19 8.55 -14.94
CA THR A 185 -22.68 9.93 -14.87
C THR A 185 -23.67 10.25 -15.96
N GLN A 186 -23.47 9.76 -17.19
CA GLN A 186 -24.42 9.89 -18.29
C GLN A 186 -25.71 9.13 -18.00
N ALA A 187 -25.63 7.87 -17.52
CA ALA A 187 -26.80 7.09 -17.14
C ALA A 187 -27.63 7.77 -16.03
N ALA A 188 -26.96 8.36 -15.02
CA ALA A 188 -27.62 9.08 -13.95
C ALA A 188 -28.31 10.37 -14.44
N GLN A 189 -27.66 11.09 -15.38
CA GLN A 189 -28.24 12.30 -15.99
C GLN A 189 -29.45 11.96 -16.87
N VAL A 190 -29.33 10.91 -17.68
CA VAL A 190 -30.44 10.43 -18.54
C VAL A 190 -31.63 9.99 -17.69
N ALA A 191 -31.39 9.23 -16.61
CA ALA A 191 -32.43 8.82 -15.68
C ALA A 191 -33.14 10.02 -15.01
N GLY A 192 -32.37 11.09 -14.68
CA GLY A 192 -32.89 12.33 -14.14
C GLY A 192 -33.81 13.07 -15.14
N LEU A 193 -33.44 13.11 -16.41
CA LEU A 193 -34.19 13.78 -17.47
C LEU A 193 -35.50 12.99 -17.83
N VAL A 194 -35.45 11.67 -17.81
CA VAL A 194 -36.66 10.82 -17.95
C VAL A 194 -37.61 11.02 -16.78
N ALA A 195 -37.10 11.10 -15.55
CA ALA A 195 -37.93 11.35 -14.37
C ALA A 195 -38.55 12.76 -14.34
N ALA A 196 -37.88 13.74 -14.95
CA ALA A 196 -38.39 15.10 -15.16
C ALA A 196 -39.41 15.22 -16.33
N GLY A 197 -39.55 14.18 -17.14
CA GLY A 197 -40.42 14.18 -18.31
C GLY A 197 -39.92 15.00 -19.50
N GLU A 198 -38.62 15.35 -19.50
CA GLU A 198 -38.01 16.17 -20.55
C GLU A 198 -37.62 15.34 -21.79
N ILE A 199 -37.42 14.02 -21.65
CA ILE A 199 -37.11 13.09 -22.74
C ILE A 199 -37.90 11.79 -22.64
N SER A 200 -38.21 11.18 -23.79
CA SER A 200 -38.90 9.88 -23.84
C SER A 200 -37.95 8.72 -23.49
N GLU A 201 -38.49 7.58 -23.04
CA GLU A 201 -37.71 6.38 -22.74
C GLU A 201 -36.97 5.83 -23.96
N GLU A 202 -37.48 5.99 -25.18
CA GLU A 202 -36.79 5.59 -26.42
C GLU A 202 -35.58 6.46 -26.72
N ALA A 203 -35.69 7.76 -26.49
CA ALA A 203 -34.57 8.72 -26.63
C ALA A 203 -33.47 8.50 -25.57
N ALA A 204 -33.89 8.09 -24.38
CA ALA A 204 -32.92 7.73 -23.31
C ALA A 204 -32.09 6.49 -23.65
N GLN A 205 -32.71 5.48 -24.32
CA GLN A 205 -32.00 4.29 -24.79
C GLN A 205 -30.99 4.59 -25.89
N ALA A 206 -31.31 5.48 -26.84
CA ALA A 206 -30.43 5.87 -27.92
C ALA A 206 -29.16 6.60 -27.40
N VAL A 207 -29.28 7.37 -26.32
CA VAL A 207 -28.12 8.02 -25.65
C VAL A 207 -27.23 6.99 -24.94
N LEU A 208 -27.83 5.97 -24.30
CA LEU A 208 -27.09 4.91 -23.61
C LEU A 208 -26.39 3.96 -24.57
N GLU A 209 -26.92 3.76 -25.78
CA GLU A 209 -26.29 2.96 -26.84
C GLU A 209 -25.20 3.71 -27.63
N GLY A 210 -25.07 5.02 -27.40
CA GLY A 210 -24.02 5.86 -28.01
C GLY A 210 -24.36 6.41 -29.40
N ASP A 211 -25.61 6.24 -29.85
CA ASP A 211 -26.07 6.70 -31.17
C ASP A 211 -26.51 8.17 -31.19
N ALA A 212 -26.75 8.79 -30.03
CA ALA A 212 -27.14 10.19 -29.90
C ALA A 212 -26.49 10.88 -28.69
N SER A 213 -26.19 12.18 -28.79
CA SER A 213 -25.72 12.96 -27.63
C SER A 213 -26.90 13.53 -26.84
N ILE A 214 -26.71 13.78 -25.53
CA ILE A 214 -27.76 14.37 -24.67
C ILE A 214 -28.24 15.73 -25.21
N GLU A 215 -27.37 16.48 -25.89
CA GLU A 215 -27.72 17.78 -26.49
C GLU A 215 -28.60 17.63 -27.74
N ASP A 216 -28.36 16.59 -28.56
CA ASP A 216 -29.15 16.33 -29.76
C ASP A 216 -30.58 15.94 -29.42
N VAL A 217 -30.74 15.06 -28.41
CA VAL A 217 -32.07 14.61 -27.92
C VAL A 217 -32.85 15.75 -27.28
N LYS A 218 -32.18 16.65 -26.58
CA LYS A 218 -32.82 17.81 -25.94
C LYS A 218 -33.29 18.84 -26.97
N THR A 219 -32.56 18.99 -28.10
CA THR A 219 -32.95 19.87 -29.22
C THR A 219 -34.09 19.30 -30.03
N GLU A 220 -34.19 17.96 -30.20
CA GLU A 220 -35.33 17.29 -30.84
C GLU A 220 -36.61 17.40 -30.00
N ALA A 221 -36.55 17.14 -28.71
CA ALA A 221 -37.69 17.28 -27.82
C ALA A 221 -38.22 18.71 -27.74
N ALA A 222 -37.34 19.73 -27.78
CA ALA A 222 -37.73 21.13 -27.83
C ALA A 222 -38.40 21.49 -29.17
N SER A 223 -37.95 20.90 -30.29
CA SER A 223 -38.53 21.15 -31.61
C SER A 223 -39.90 20.46 -31.83
N GLU A 224 -40.14 19.33 -31.17
CA GLU A 224 -41.46 18.67 -31.20
C GLU A 224 -42.47 19.42 -30.34
N ALA A 225 -42.11 19.93 -29.17
CA ALA A 225 -42.97 20.73 -28.32
C ALA A 225 -43.39 22.05 -29.00
N ASP A 226 -42.48 22.69 -29.75
CA ASP A 226 -42.81 23.88 -30.56
C ASP A 226 -43.74 23.60 -31.77
N ARG A 227 -43.64 22.39 -32.34
CA ARG A 227 -44.56 21.96 -33.43
C ARG A 227 -45.96 21.67 -32.92
N GLU A 228 -46.10 20.97 -31.79
CA GLU A 228 -47.39 20.66 -31.18
C GLU A 228 -48.13 21.94 -30.73
N THR A 229 -47.41 22.94 -30.22
CA THR A 229 -48.01 24.25 -29.88
C THR A 229 -48.41 25.07 -31.11
N ALA A 230 -47.72 24.93 -32.25
CA ALA A 230 -48.04 25.59 -33.49
C ALA A 230 -49.32 24.96 -34.16
N GLU A 231 -49.45 23.64 -34.18
CA GLU A 231 -50.65 22.94 -34.71
C GLU A 231 -51.90 23.22 -33.86
N ALA A 232 -51.77 23.27 -32.54
CA ALA A 232 -52.88 23.60 -31.64
C ALA A 232 -53.39 25.06 -31.83
N SER A 233 -52.51 25.98 -32.20
CA SER A 233 -52.88 27.37 -32.46
C SER A 233 -53.56 27.57 -33.84
N ASP A 234 -53.25 26.74 -34.85
CA ASP A 234 -53.88 26.79 -36.18
C ASP A 234 -55.30 26.14 -36.18
N GLU A 235 -55.53 25.08 -35.38
CA GLU A 235 -56.88 24.53 -35.24
C GLU A 235 -57.84 25.48 -34.50
N ALA A 236 -57.37 26.23 -33.52
CA ALA A 236 -58.18 27.24 -32.81
C ALA A 236 -58.59 28.41 -33.68
N ASN A 237 -57.86 28.73 -34.74
CA ASN A 237 -58.15 29.84 -35.65
C ASN A 237 -59.04 29.44 -36.85
N LYS A 238 -59.32 28.15 -37.03
CA LYS A 238 -60.14 27.62 -38.14
C LYS A 238 -61.60 27.36 -37.73
N ASN A 239 -61.94 27.49 -36.44
CA ASN A 239 -63.30 27.28 -35.89
C ASN A 239 -63.92 28.52 -35.25
N GLY A 240 -63.47 29.73 -35.62
CA GLY A 240 -64.04 31.00 -35.20
C GLY A 240 -64.75 31.75 -36.31
#